data_e7c8e4ebb7cc4a87e49ed9a5bde35f64
#
_entry.id   e7c8e4ebb7cc4a87e49ed9a5bde35f64
#
_cell.length_a   1.000
_cell.length_b   1.000
_cell.length_c   1.000
_cell.angle_alpha   90.00
_cell.angle_beta   90.00
_cell.angle_gamma   90.00
#
_symmetry.space_group_name_H-M   'P 1'
#
loop_
_entity.id
_entity.type
_entity.pdbx_description
1 polymer ?
#
loop_
_entity_poly.entity_id
_entity_poly.type
_entity_poly.pdbx_seq_one_letter_code
_entity_poly.pdbx_strand_id
1 'polypeptide(L)'
;MAVSQAVPITRHPYADGSYKKMLIDGKWVDAASGKKFETHNPATGELLATVAEGDAEDINRAVAAARRAFEGPWSKVKPFERQNMLLKLAE
;
A
#
# COMPACT_ATOMS: atom_id res chain seq x y z
N MET A 1 30.38 -23.56 18.71
CA MET A 1 29.57 -23.16 17.56
C MET A 1 29.22 -21.69 17.69
N ALA A 2 29.56 -20.94 16.71
CA ALA A 2 29.17 -19.56 16.76
C ALA A 2 27.65 -19.47 16.67
N VAL A 3 27.06 -18.90 17.68
CA VAL A 3 25.68 -18.48 17.56
C VAL A 3 25.62 -17.53 16.38
N SER A 4 24.83 -17.86 15.39
CA SER A 4 24.59 -16.88 14.36
C SER A 4 24.16 -15.61 15.06
N GLN A 5 24.97 -14.61 14.96
CA GLN A 5 24.58 -13.32 15.46
C GLN A 5 23.31 -12.92 14.70
N ALA A 6 22.32 -12.55 15.46
CA ALA A 6 21.12 -12.01 14.85
C ALA A 6 21.55 -10.90 13.90
N VAL A 7 21.32 -11.10 12.63
CA VAL A 7 21.52 -10.03 11.66
C VAL A 7 20.58 -8.91 12.12
N PRO A 8 21.10 -7.69 12.33
CA PRO A 8 20.25 -6.59 12.71
C PRO A 8 19.15 -6.48 11.66
N ILE A 9 17.89 -6.61 12.10
CA ILE A 9 16.77 -6.42 11.20
C ILE A 9 16.79 -4.95 10.82
N THR A 10 17.24 -4.70 9.60
CA THR A 10 17.19 -3.35 9.07
C THR A 10 15.73 -3.01 8.85
N ARG A 11 15.24 -2.03 9.60
CA ARG A 11 13.86 -1.58 9.43
C ARG A 11 13.71 -1.02 8.01
N HIS A 12 12.72 -1.53 7.28
CA HIS A 12 12.43 -1.00 5.96
C HIS A 12 12.01 0.47 6.10
N PRO A 13 12.48 1.37 5.23
CA PRO A 13 12.15 2.80 5.34
C PRO A 13 10.65 3.09 5.38
N TYR A 14 9.84 2.27 4.73
CA TYR A 14 8.39 2.43 4.75
C TYR A 14 7.78 2.02 6.08
N ALA A 15 8.40 1.12 6.82
CA ALA A 15 7.94 0.67 8.13
C ALA A 15 8.60 1.49 9.25
N ASP A 16 8.37 2.79 9.23
CA ASP A 16 9.03 3.76 10.12
C ASP A 16 8.17 4.16 11.32
N GLY A 17 7.05 3.48 11.56
CA GLY A 17 6.13 3.81 12.64
C GLY A 17 5.13 4.91 12.32
N SER A 18 5.29 5.58 11.18
CA SER A 18 4.42 6.69 10.82
C SER A 18 3.06 6.22 10.32
N TYR A 19 2.11 7.15 10.29
CA TYR A 19 0.77 6.88 9.77
C TYR A 19 0.78 6.72 8.26
N LYS A 20 0.15 5.64 7.80
CA LYS A 20 0.02 5.31 6.37
C LYS A 20 -1.44 5.45 5.95
N LYS A 21 -1.67 6.25 4.95
CA LYS A 21 -3.00 6.45 4.36
C LYS A 21 -3.29 5.39 3.31
N MET A 22 -4.54 5.32 2.90
CA MET A 22 -4.95 4.48 1.77
C MET A 22 -4.69 5.20 0.45
N LEU A 23 -4.35 4.43 -0.58
CA LEU A 23 -4.25 4.98 -1.93
C LEU A 23 -5.52 4.63 -2.69
N ILE A 24 -6.35 5.65 -2.94
CA ILE A 24 -7.59 5.49 -3.70
C ILE A 24 -7.63 6.58 -4.78
N ASP A 25 -7.86 6.18 -6.02
CA ASP A 25 -7.95 7.08 -7.18
C ASP A 25 -6.71 7.99 -7.32
N GLY A 26 -5.53 7.40 -7.11
CA GLY A 26 -4.25 8.12 -7.22
C GLY A 26 -3.97 9.10 -6.11
N LYS A 27 -4.76 9.10 -5.04
CA LYS A 27 -4.61 10.01 -3.91
C LYS A 27 -4.46 9.27 -2.61
N TRP A 28 -3.63 9.80 -1.73
CA TRP A 28 -3.49 9.29 -0.37
C TRP A 28 -4.60 9.87 0.50
N VAL A 29 -5.45 9.01 1.03
CA VAL A 29 -6.65 9.43 1.77
C VAL A 29 -6.75 8.74 3.11
N ASP A 30 -7.35 9.44 4.08
CA ASP A 30 -7.73 8.85 5.36
C ASP A 30 -8.98 7.97 5.18
N ALA A 31 -9.21 7.07 6.14
CA ALA A 31 -10.49 6.39 6.22
C ALA A 31 -11.61 7.41 6.43
N ALA A 32 -12.78 7.17 5.84
CA ALA A 32 -13.93 8.07 5.99
C ALA A 32 -14.30 8.27 7.46
N SER A 33 -14.15 7.24 8.29
CA SER A 33 -14.40 7.30 9.73
C SER A 33 -13.28 7.99 10.50
N GLY A 34 -12.11 8.19 9.89
CA GLY A 34 -10.92 8.68 10.56
C GLY A 34 -10.23 7.64 11.43
N LYS A 35 -10.72 6.41 11.48
CA LYS A 35 -10.14 5.37 12.33
C LYS A 35 -8.81 4.87 11.79
N LYS A 36 -7.96 4.45 12.72
CA LYS A 36 -6.62 3.94 12.44
C LYS A 36 -6.37 2.73 13.32
N PHE A 37 -5.45 1.86 12.90
CA PHE A 37 -4.98 0.78 13.75
C PHE A 37 -3.48 0.58 13.57
N GLU A 38 -2.87 -0.01 14.60
CA GLU A 38 -1.44 -0.29 14.58
C GLU A 38 -1.17 -1.66 14.00
N THR A 39 -0.08 -1.78 13.24
CA THR A 39 0.40 -3.07 12.76
C THR A 39 1.79 -3.33 13.34
N HIS A 40 2.00 -4.53 13.82
CA HIS A 40 3.21 -4.92 14.52
C HIS A 40 3.94 -6.05 13.82
N ASN A 41 5.26 -6.06 13.96
CA ASN A 41 6.07 -7.17 13.47
C ASN A 41 5.80 -8.39 14.34
N PRO A 42 5.27 -9.49 13.77
CA PRO A 42 4.95 -10.68 14.58
C PRO A 42 6.18 -11.38 15.16
N ALA A 43 7.35 -11.14 14.60
CA ALA A 43 8.59 -11.74 15.11
C ALA A 43 9.15 -11.00 16.31
N THR A 44 9.01 -9.67 16.37
CA THR A 44 9.63 -8.84 17.40
C THR A 44 8.64 -8.09 18.27
N GLY A 45 7.39 -7.97 17.84
CA GLY A 45 6.38 -7.15 18.52
C GLY A 45 6.52 -5.65 18.28
N GLU A 46 7.50 -5.23 17.50
CA GLU A 46 7.72 -3.80 17.23
C GLU A 46 6.64 -3.21 16.35
N LEU A 47 6.30 -1.96 16.60
CA LEU A 47 5.37 -1.21 15.76
C LEU A 47 5.98 -0.98 14.38
N LEU A 48 5.32 -1.44 13.34
CA LEU A 48 5.74 -1.19 11.96
C LEU A 48 5.18 0.13 11.44
N ALA A 49 3.90 0.34 11.66
CA ALA A 49 3.21 1.54 11.21
C ALA A 49 1.82 1.62 11.83
N THR A 50 1.23 2.79 11.76
CA THR A 50 -0.20 2.99 12.01
C THR A 50 -0.85 3.17 10.65
N VAL A 51 -1.93 2.43 10.38
CA VAL A 51 -2.57 2.44 9.08
C VAL A 51 -4.03 2.87 9.17
N ALA A 52 -4.54 3.42 8.08
CA ALA A 52 -5.95 3.81 8.00
C ALA A 52 -6.83 2.56 8.08
N GLU A 53 -7.86 2.61 8.91
CA GLU A 53 -8.83 1.51 9.05
C GLU A 53 -10.00 1.78 8.10
N GLY A 54 -9.92 1.19 6.89
CA GLY A 54 -10.99 1.30 5.90
C GLY A 54 -12.19 0.46 6.27
N ASP A 55 -13.38 0.98 5.96
CA ASP A 55 -14.63 0.27 6.15
C ASP A 55 -15.46 0.27 4.85
N ALA A 56 -16.76 0.03 4.96
CA ALA A 56 -17.64 -0.13 3.80
C ALA A 56 -17.59 1.08 2.85
N GLU A 57 -17.56 2.30 3.37
CA GLU A 57 -17.52 3.50 2.55
C GLU A 57 -16.20 3.57 1.75
N ASP A 58 -15.10 3.25 2.39
CA ASP A 58 -13.79 3.28 1.73
C ASP A 58 -13.69 2.21 0.65
N ILE A 59 -14.22 1.02 0.92
CA ILE A 59 -14.29 -0.05 -0.08
C ILE A 59 -15.14 0.38 -1.27
N ASN A 60 -16.28 1.02 -1.02
CA ASN A 60 -17.14 1.53 -2.10
C ASN A 60 -16.43 2.56 -2.97
N ARG A 61 -15.68 3.46 -2.34
CA ARG A 61 -14.87 4.45 -3.08
C ARG A 61 -13.78 3.78 -3.91
N ALA A 62 -13.09 2.80 -3.34
CA ALA A 62 -12.04 2.06 -4.03
C ALA A 62 -12.61 1.29 -5.24
N VAL A 63 -13.73 0.61 -5.07
CA VAL A 63 -14.40 -0.12 -6.15
C VAL A 63 -14.87 0.83 -7.24
N ALA A 64 -15.45 1.99 -6.87
CA ALA A 64 -15.88 2.98 -7.84
C ALA A 64 -14.70 3.51 -8.67
N ALA A 65 -13.57 3.78 -8.03
CA ALA A 65 -12.35 4.22 -8.72
C ALA A 65 -11.83 3.12 -9.67
N ALA A 66 -11.81 1.88 -9.21
CA ALA A 66 -11.40 0.74 -10.03
C ALA A 66 -12.32 0.55 -11.24
N ARG A 67 -13.63 0.70 -11.04
CA ARG A 67 -14.61 0.59 -12.13
C ARG A 67 -14.40 1.68 -13.16
N ARG A 68 -14.18 2.92 -12.73
CA ARG A 68 -13.88 4.02 -13.66
C ARG A 68 -12.63 3.75 -14.47
N ALA A 69 -11.57 3.22 -13.84
CA ALA A 69 -10.35 2.86 -14.56
C ALA A 69 -10.59 1.75 -15.57
N PHE A 70 -11.36 0.74 -15.19
CA PHE A 70 -11.67 -0.41 -16.05
C PHE A 70 -12.47 0.01 -17.29
N GLU A 71 -13.44 0.91 -17.13
CA GLU A 71 -14.33 1.36 -18.22
C GLU A 71 -13.79 2.58 -18.97
N GLY A 72 -12.80 3.27 -18.40
CA GLY A 72 -12.24 4.51 -18.95
C GLY A 72 -10.99 4.30 -19.81
N PRO A 73 -10.10 5.29 -19.85
CA PRO A 73 -8.93 5.28 -20.73
C PRO A 73 -8.04 4.05 -20.59
N TRP A 74 -7.94 3.47 -19.38
CA TRP A 74 -7.13 2.28 -19.16
C TRP A 74 -7.56 1.10 -20.02
N SER A 75 -8.86 0.95 -20.27
CA SER A 75 -9.38 -0.13 -21.10
C SER A 75 -8.88 -0.07 -22.55
N LYS A 76 -8.45 1.10 -22.99
CA LYS A 76 -7.95 1.36 -24.35
C LYS A 76 -6.43 1.31 -24.45
N VAL A 77 -5.74 1.11 -23.34
CA VAL A 77 -4.28 0.99 -23.33
C VAL A 77 -3.89 -0.33 -23.98
N LYS A 78 -3.07 -0.24 -25.02
CA LYS A 78 -2.65 -1.42 -25.78
C LYS A 78 -1.61 -2.23 -25.00
N PRO A 79 -1.51 -3.54 -25.28
CA PRO A 79 -0.49 -4.38 -24.61
C PRO A 79 0.92 -3.83 -24.70
N PHE A 80 1.30 -3.27 -25.85
CA PHE A 80 2.61 -2.65 -26.03
C PHE A 80 2.85 -1.48 -25.08
N GLU A 81 1.83 -0.64 -24.87
CA GLU A 81 1.93 0.48 -23.95
C GLU A 81 2.06 0.01 -22.50
N ARG A 82 1.35 -1.07 -22.14
CA ARG A 82 1.47 -1.68 -20.80
C ARG A 82 2.85 -2.27 -20.57
N GLN A 83 3.43 -2.89 -21.60
CA GLN A 83 4.80 -3.38 -21.56
C GLN A 83 5.77 -2.24 -21.24
N ASN A 84 5.63 -1.12 -21.92
CA ASN A 84 6.49 0.03 -21.69
C ASN A 84 6.37 0.58 -20.28
N MET A 85 5.16 0.60 -19.73
CA MET A 85 4.95 1.00 -18.33
C MET A 85 5.69 0.09 -17.35
N LEU A 86 5.64 -1.23 -17.58
CA LEU A 86 6.34 -2.19 -16.74
C LEU A 86 7.85 -2.04 -16.85
N LEU A 87 8.37 -1.83 -18.05
CA LEU A 87 9.80 -1.59 -18.26
C LEU A 87 10.26 -0.32 -17.55
N LYS A 88 9.46 0.72 -17.60
CA LYS A 88 9.76 1.97 -16.92
C LYS A 88 9.75 1.80 -15.40
N LEU A 89 8.83 1.02 -14.88
CA LEU A 89 8.76 0.71 -13.45
C LEU A 89 10.01 -0.05 -12.98
N ALA A 90 10.56 -0.91 -13.84
CA ALA A 90 11.74 -1.72 -13.53
C ALA A 90 13.05 -0.90 -13.47
N GLU A 91 13.05 0.29 -14.00
CA GLU A 91 14.24 1.17 -13.95
C GLU A 91 14.54 1.63 -12.49
#